data_559e258d5a597f6a92ee8e79d2376550
#
_entry.id   559e258d5a597f6a92ee8e79d2376550
#
_cell.length_a   1.000
_cell.length_b   1.000
_cell.length_c   1.000
_cell.angle_alpha   90.00
_cell.angle_beta   90.00
_cell.angle_gamma   90.00
#
_symmetry.space_group_name_H-M   'P 1'
#
loop_
_entity.id
_entity.type
_entity.pdbx_description
1 polymer ?
#
loop_
_entity_poly.entity_id
_entity_poly.type
_entity_poly.pdbx_seq_one_letter_code
_entity_poly.pdbx_strand_id
1 'polypeptide(L)' 'MIISQVSSQVATFVNVLDGIASLVTKVSKGYAVTLIDTDAEQVVTTRIYPPAMFDQAVTYAKKLANI' A
#
# COMPACT_ATOMS: atom_id res chain seq x y z
N MET A 1 4.85 -12.74 -19.97
CA MET A 1 4.57 -12.47 -19.56
C MET A 1 4.23 -12.07 -18.39
N ILE A 2 4.25 -11.94 -17.56
CA ILE A 2 4.16 -11.67 -16.49
C ILE A 2 3.60 -10.51 -16.03
N ILE A 3 3.23 -9.77 -16.50
CA ILE A 3 2.66 -8.64 -16.27
C ILE A 3 1.52 -8.62 -15.40
N SER A 4 0.87 -9.64 -15.18
CA SER A 4 -0.34 -9.73 -14.37
C SER A 4 -0.16 -9.27 -12.94
N GLN A 5 1.06 -9.20 -12.50
CA GLN A 5 1.25 -8.78 -11.13
C GLN A 5 0.84 -7.38 -10.87
N VAL A 6 0.87 -6.55 -11.86
CA VAL A 6 0.52 -5.17 -11.69
C VAL A 6 -0.92 -4.96 -11.32
N SER A 7 -1.77 -5.87 -11.75
CA SER A 7 -3.20 -5.73 -11.52
C SER A 7 -3.62 -5.94 -10.06
N SER A 8 -2.75 -6.42 -9.21
CA SER A 8 -3.11 -6.63 -7.81
C SER A 8 -3.10 -5.35 -6.99
N GLN A 9 -2.57 -4.27 -7.52
CA GLN A 9 -2.55 -2.99 -6.81
C GLN A 9 -3.93 -2.36 -6.87
N VAL A 10 -4.49 -2.03 -5.71
CA VAL A 10 -5.85 -1.53 -5.58
C VAL A 10 -5.88 -0.03 -5.37
N ALA A 11 -4.94 0.51 -4.60
CA ALA A 11 -4.91 1.94 -4.32
C ALA A 11 -3.47 2.36 -4.03
N THR A 12 -3.16 3.62 -4.34
CA THR A 12 -1.84 4.18 -4.09
C THR A 12 -2.01 5.61 -3.60
N PHE A 13 -1.31 5.96 -2.52
CA PHE A 13 -1.32 7.30 -1.97
C PHE A 13 0.12 7.80 -1.91
N VAL A 14 0.43 8.86 -2.64
CA VAL A 14 1.78 9.39 -2.74
C VAL A 14 1.86 10.73 -2.03
N ASN A 15 2.85 10.88 -1.16
CA ASN A 15 3.14 12.15 -0.50
C ASN A 15 4.54 12.58 -0.94
N VAL A 16 4.59 13.42 -1.95
CA VAL A 16 5.86 13.86 -2.55
C VAL A 16 6.69 14.67 -1.56
N LEU A 17 6.02 15.50 -0.76
CA LEU A 17 6.72 16.36 0.18
C LEU A 17 7.46 15.56 1.24
N ASP A 18 6.85 14.47 1.68
CA ASP A 18 7.45 13.63 2.72
C ASP A 18 8.31 12.49 2.14
N GLY A 19 8.30 12.32 0.81
CA GLY A 19 9.08 11.28 0.17
C GLY A 19 8.60 9.89 0.48
N ILE A 20 7.28 9.71 0.62
CA ILE A 20 6.70 8.41 0.96
C ILE A 20 5.51 8.11 0.06
N ALA A 21 5.20 6.83 -0.04
CA ALA A 21 4.01 6.35 -0.73
C ALA A 21 3.48 5.14 0.01
N SER A 22 2.16 5.01 0.08
CA SER A 22 1.55 3.79 0.61
C SER A 22 0.73 3.14 -0.47
N LEU A 23 0.73 1.80 -0.45
CA LEU A 23 0.07 0.98 -1.45
C LEU A 23 -0.87 0.00 -0.76
N VAL A 24 -2.05 -0.17 -1.33
CA VAL A 24 -2.94 -1.24 -0.92
C VAL A 24 -2.95 -2.25 -2.05
N THR A 25 -2.56 -3.47 -1.76
CA THR A 25 -2.44 -4.54 -2.75
C THR A 25 -3.32 -5.70 -2.35
N LYS A 26 -4.04 -6.26 -3.29
CA LYS A 26 -4.84 -7.45 -3.01
C LYS A 26 -3.91 -8.66 -2.98
N VAL A 27 -4.00 -9.43 -1.90
CA VAL A 27 -3.20 -10.64 -1.70
C VAL A 27 -4.13 -11.80 -1.33
N SER A 28 -3.59 -13.00 -1.29
CA SER A 28 -4.41 -14.19 -1.04
C SER A 28 -5.11 -14.15 0.31
N LYS A 29 -4.51 -13.51 1.31
CA LYS A 29 -5.08 -13.43 2.66
C LYS A 29 -5.91 -12.17 2.90
N GLY A 30 -6.05 -11.33 1.90
CA GLY A 30 -6.83 -10.10 2.02
C GLY A 30 -6.17 -8.92 1.34
N TYR A 31 -5.72 -7.93 2.11
CA TYR A 31 -5.10 -6.74 1.56
C TYR A 31 -3.82 -6.42 2.33
N ALA A 32 -2.76 -6.15 1.58
CA ALA A 32 -1.48 -5.74 2.15
C ALA A 32 -1.36 -4.22 2.02
N VAL A 33 -1.04 -3.55 3.12
CA VAL A 33 -0.74 -2.11 3.11
C VAL A 33 0.76 -1.98 3.29
N THR A 34 1.41 -1.35 2.32
CA THR A 34 2.87 -1.21 2.30
C THR A 34 3.24 0.26 2.26
N LEU A 35 4.10 0.69 3.18
CA LEU A 35 4.65 2.04 3.16
C LEU A 35 6.06 1.97 2.56
N ILE A 36 6.32 2.82 1.59
CA ILE A 36 7.58 2.87 0.88
C ILE A 36 8.20 4.25 1.07
N ASP A 37 9.49 4.26 1.35
CA ASP A 37 10.29 5.48 1.28
C ASP A 37 10.70 5.64 -0.18
N THR A 38 10.12 6.61 -0.88
CA THR A 38 10.35 6.77 -2.30
C THR A 38 11.74 7.29 -2.62
N ASP A 39 12.34 8.05 -1.71
CA ASP A 39 13.69 8.57 -1.91
C ASP A 39 14.73 7.47 -1.80
N ALA A 40 14.60 6.61 -0.81
CA ALA A 40 15.52 5.50 -0.60
C ALA A 40 15.12 4.25 -1.39
N GLU A 41 13.91 4.23 -1.97
CA GLU A 41 13.37 3.09 -2.70
C GLU A 41 13.33 1.85 -1.82
N GLN A 42 12.88 2.02 -0.58
CA GLN A 42 12.84 0.93 0.40
C GLN A 42 11.46 0.80 1.01
N VAL A 43 11.09 -0.45 1.31
CA VAL A 43 9.87 -0.72 2.06
C VAL A 43 10.14 -0.41 3.52
N VAL A 44 9.28 0.43 4.11
CA VAL A 44 9.39 0.79 5.52
C VAL A 44 8.62 -0.19 6.39
N THR A 45 7.40 -0.51 6.00
CA THR A 45 6.56 -1.43 6.78
C THR A 45 5.47 -2.02 5.88
N THR A 46 4.98 -3.18 6.27
CA THR A 46 3.86 -3.84 5.58
C THR A 46 2.93 -4.41 6.64
N ARG A 47 1.63 -4.27 6.40
CA ARG A 47 0.60 -4.84 7.28
C ARG A 47 -0.47 -5.50 6.44
N ILE A 48 -0.94 -6.68 6.89
CA ILE A 48 -1.96 -7.46 6.20
C ILE A 48 -3.29 -7.30 6.92
N TYR A 49 -4.35 -7.04 6.14
CA TYR A 49 -5.71 -6.96 6.65
C TYR A 49 -6.55 -8.08 6.04
N PRO A 50 -7.50 -8.64 6.79
CA PRO A 50 -8.45 -9.62 6.22
C PRO A 50 -9.28 -9.00 5.11
N PRO A 51 -9.85 -9.81 4.21
CA PRO A 51 -10.63 -9.27 3.08
C PRO A 51 -11.80 -8.40 3.51
N ALA A 52 -12.42 -8.70 4.66
CA ALA A 52 -13.57 -7.94 5.13
C ALA A 52 -13.19 -6.55 5.66
N MET A 53 -11.90 -6.26 5.79
CA MET A 53 -11.42 -5.02 6.38
C MET A 53 -10.78 -4.10 5.35
N PHE A 54 -11.31 -4.10 4.14
CA PHE A 54 -10.77 -3.27 3.06
C PHE A 54 -10.78 -1.78 3.44
N ASP A 55 -11.87 -1.30 4.04
CA ASP A 55 -11.98 0.11 4.41
C ASP A 55 -10.92 0.51 5.44
N GLN A 56 -10.65 -0.37 6.39
CA GLN A 56 -9.60 -0.12 7.38
C GLN A 56 -8.22 -0.13 6.74
N ALA A 57 -7.99 -1.00 5.76
CA ALA A 57 -6.73 -1.04 5.04
C ALA A 57 -6.49 0.28 4.31
N VAL A 58 -7.51 0.79 3.61
CA VAL A 58 -7.40 2.06 2.89
C VAL A 58 -7.18 3.22 3.86
N THR A 59 -7.91 3.24 4.96
CA THR A 59 -7.77 4.30 5.97
C THR A 59 -6.36 4.31 6.55
N TYR A 60 -5.84 3.13 6.85
CA TYR A 60 -4.49 3.01 7.37
C TYR A 60 -3.45 3.47 6.35
N ALA A 61 -3.64 3.10 5.08
CA ALA A 61 -2.73 3.52 4.02
C ALA A 61 -2.68 5.05 3.89
N LYS A 62 -3.83 5.70 3.93
CA LYS A 62 -3.89 7.17 3.90
C LYS A 62 -3.17 7.76 5.09
N LYS A 63 -3.37 7.18 6.26
CA LYS A 63 -2.75 7.68 7.48
C LYS A 63 -1.23 7.56 7.40
N LEU A 64 -0.72 6.45 6.87
CA LEU A 64 0.71 6.24 6.73
C LEU A 64 1.32 7.25 5.75
N ALA A 65 0.61 7.57 4.68
CA ALA A 65 1.08 8.56 3.71
C ALA A 65 0.90 9.99 4.19
N ASN A 66 0.26 10.17 5.33
CA ASN A 66 0.02 11.48 5.92
C ASN A 66 -0.82 12.37 5.01
N ILE A 67 -1.87 11.78 4.48
CA ILE A 67 -2.79 12.47 3.58
C ILE A 67 -4.14 12.71 4.24
#